data_041a396a12383d2c752b71363149748f
#
_entry.id   041a396a12383d2c752b71363149748f
#
_cell.length_a   1.000
_cell.length_b   1.000
_cell.length_c   1.000
_cell.angle_alpha   90.00
_cell.angle_beta   90.00
_cell.angle_gamma   90.00
#
_symmetry.space_group_name_H-M   'P 1'
#
loop_
_entity.id
_entity.type
_entity.pdbx_description
1 polymer ?
#
loop_
_entity_poly.entity_id
_entity_poly.type
_entity_poly.pdbx_seq_one_letter_code
_entity_poly.pdbx_strand_id
1 'polypeptide(L)'
;MKLAVLLYGQPRFWDLSYESILQETTFEGCTTDYYFHFWDKIAYGHSDPENIVTDQDKQKLIDIYQPKKYEFTNYQPLTEKCNELFEFVNGLKGGLNYFYKEDGKMIPLNLGKSIFEICEPEHLEYYLGQFTSLERVANLVR
;
A
#
# COMPACT_ATOMS: atom_id res chain seq x y z
N MET A 1 20.75 -5.63 18.65
CA MET A 1 19.28 -5.37 18.48
C MET A 1 18.85 -6.01 17.17
N LYS A 2 17.57 -6.42 17.05
CA LYS A 2 17.01 -6.90 15.78
C LYS A 2 15.97 -5.91 15.28
N LEU A 3 16.03 -5.59 13.99
CA LEU A 3 15.07 -4.74 13.29
C LEU A 3 14.31 -5.59 12.27
N ALA A 4 13.00 -5.49 12.26
CA ALA A 4 12.16 -6.06 11.19
C ALA A 4 11.70 -4.93 10.27
N VAL A 5 12.05 -5.04 9.00
CA VAL A 5 11.63 -4.10 7.96
C VAL A 5 10.56 -4.75 7.09
N LEU A 6 9.41 -4.10 7.02
CA LEU A 6 8.27 -4.58 6.24
C LEU A 6 8.11 -3.70 4.99
N LEU A 7 8.30 -4.32 3.84
CA LEU A 7 8.08 -3.69 2.54
C LEU A 7 6.76 -4.22 1.96
N TYR A 8 5.89 -3.33 1.49
CA TYR A 8 4.57 -3.75 1.01
C TYR A 8 4.02 -2.85 -0.09
N GLY A 9 3.07 -3.37 -0.81
CA GLY A 9 2.37 -2.66 -1.87
C GLY A 9 2.87 -3.00 -3.26
N GLN A 10 2.98 -1.99 -4.12
CA GLN A 10 3.52 -2.13 -5.47
C GLN A 10 5.00 -1.75 -5.46
N PRO A 11 5.89 -2.58 -5.96
CA PRO A 11 7.33 -2.30 -5.95
C PRO A 11 7.70 -1.31 -7.06
N ARG A 12 7.22 -0.07 -6.95
CA ARG A 12 7.52 1.01 -7.90
C ARG A 12 8.90 1.55 -7.68
N PHE A 13 9.60 1.83 -8.78
CA PHE A 13 10.94 2.44 -8.72
C PHE A 13 11.89 1.71 -7.76
N TRP A 14 11.68 0.40 -7.58
CA TRP A 14 12.50 -0.39 -6.67
C TRP A 14 13.98 -0.35 -7.06
N ASP A 15 14.26 -0.29 -8.35
CA ASP A 15 15.60 -0.18 -8.95
C ASP A 15 16.30 1.15 -8.63
N LEU A 16 15.54 2.20 -8.31
CA LEU A 16 16.06 3.50 -7.91
C LEU A 16 16.12 3.70 -6.40
N SER A 17 15.30 2.98 -5.64
CA SER A 17 15.11 3.23 -4.20
C SER A 17 15.79 2.20 -3.28
N TYR A 18 16.17 1.03 -3.79
CA TYR A 18 16.65 -0.05 -2.94
C TYR A 18 17.93 0.31 -2.16
N GLU A 19 18.86 1.03 -2.76
CA GLU A 19 20.10 1.46 -2.09
C GLU A 19 19.81 2.36 -0.89
N SER A 20 18.91 3.34 -1.06
CA SER A 20 18.49 4.21 0.05
C SER A 20 17.81 3.41 1.15
N ILE A 21 16.93 2.47 0.81
CA ILE A 21 16.25 1.63 1.81
C ILE A 21 17.27 0.79 2.59
N LEU A 22 18.22 0.16 1.93
CA LEU A 22 19.27 -0.60 2.58
C LEU A 22 20.14 0.28 3.51
N GLN A 23 20.52 1.46 3.04
CA GLN A 23 21.31 2.40 3.82
C GLN A 23 20.56 2.87 5.07
N GLU A 24 19.29 3.27 4.94
CA GLU A 24 18.47 3.78 6.04
C GLU A 24 18.02 2.69 7.04
N THR A 25 18.13 1.42 6.67
CA THR A 25 17.75 0.29 7.52
C THR A 25 18.93 -0.51 8.04
N THR A 26 20.16 -0.07 7.77
CA THR A 26 21.40 -0.69 8.27
C THR A 26 21.97 0.13 9.41
N PHE A 27 22.02 -0.44 10.60
CA PHE A 27 22.54 0.21 11.81
C PHE A 27 23.65 -0.63 12.44
N GLU A 28 24.68 0.05 12.97
CA GLU A 28 25.76 -0.62 13.70
C GLU A 28 25.21 -1.40 14.91
N GLY A 29 25.62 -2.64 15.05
CA GLY A 29 25.17 -3.53 16.14
C GLY A 29 23.72 -4.01 16.01
N CYS A 30 23.10 -3.79 14.86
CA CYS A 30 21.74 -4.25 14.57
C CYS A 30 21.73 -5.27 13.43
N THR A 31 20.93 -6.31 13.56
CA THR A 31 20.63 -7.24 12.46
C THR A 31 19.28 -6.87 11.88
N THR A 32 19.22 -6.60 10.59
CA THR A 32 17.99 -6.26 9.90
C THR A 32 17.42 -7.49 9.20
N ASP A 33 16.16 -7.78 9.48
CA ASP A 33 15.39 -8.85 8.84
C ASP A 33 14.35 -8.21 7.93
N TYR A 34 14.36 -8.52 6.64
CA TYR A 34 13.39 -8.03 5.68
C TYR A 34 12.25 -9.02 5.51
N TYR A 35 11.05 -8.47 5.37
CA TYR A 35 9.81 -9.18 5.03
C TYR A 35 9.08 -8.37 3.98
N PHE A 36 8.54 -9.01 2.94
CA PHE A 36 7.75 -8.24 2.01
C PHE A 36 6.54 -8.99 1.45
N HIS A 37 5.52 -8.21 1.16
CA HIS A 37 4.40 -8.57 0.33
C HIS A 37 4.27 -7.55 -0.78
N PHE A 38 4.44 -7.99 -2.02
CA PHE A 38 4.29 -7.14 -3.19
C PHE A 38 3.19 -7.64 -4.11
N TRP A 39 2.45 -6.69 -4.65
CA TRP A 39 1.61 -6.95 -5.80
C TRP A 39 2.48 -7.15 -7.03
N ASP A 40 2.05 -8.01 -7.94
CA ASP A 40 2.74 -8.24 -9.21
C ASP A 40 2.48 -7.13 -10.25
N LYS A 41 1.92 -6.00 -9.83
CA LYS A 41 1.60 -4.85 -10.68
C LYS A 41 2.36 -3.61 -10.23
N ILE A 42 2.95 -2.88 -11.19
CA ILE A 42 3.80 -1.72 -10.93
C ILE A 42 3.07 -0.38 -11.10
N ALA A 43 1.97 -0.29 -11.88
CA ALA A 43 1.39 0.98 -12.29
C ALA A 43 0.03 1.32 -11.70
N TYR A 44 -0.27 2.64 -11.73
CA TYR A 44 -1.62 3.17 -11.59
C TYR A 44 -2.44 2.87 -12.85
N GLY A 45 -3.64 2.38 -12.65
CA GLY A 45 -4.60 2.16 -13.72
C GLY A 45 -4.72 0.70 -14.16
N HIS A 46 -5.96 0.28 -14.34
CA HIS A 46 -6.34 -1.09 -14.65
C HIS A 46 -6.02 -1.55 -16.06
N SER A 47 -5.50 -0.66 -16.91
CA SER A 47 -5.52 -0.85 -18.36
C SER A 47 -4.18 -1.11 -19.03
N ASP A 48 -3.07 -1.09 -18.27
CA ASP A 48 -1.77 -1.32 -18.87
C ASP A 48 -1.23 -2.72 -18.53
N PRO A 49 -1.36 -3.69 -19.44
CA PRO A 49 -0.88 -5.06 -19.21
C PRO A 49 0.65 -5.16 -19.14
N GLU A 50 1.38 -4.13 -19.56
CA GLU A 50 2.85 -4.13 -19.58
C GLU A 50 3.49 -3.79 -18.22
N ASN A 51 2.70 -3.31 -17.25
CA ASN A 51 3.20 -2.90 -15.94
C ASN A 51 3.15 -4.04 -14.90
N ILE A 52 3.64 -5.20 -15.27
CA ILE A 52 3.71 -6.37 -14.40
C ILE A 52 5.14 -6.51 -13.84
N VAL A 53 5.25 -6.88 -12.58
CA VAL A 53 6.53 -7.28 -11.97
C VAL A 53 6.96 -8.61 -12.60
N THR A 54 7.99 -8.58 -13.42
CA THR A 54 8.48 -9.78 -14.09
C THR A 54 9.14 -10.75 -13.10
N ASP A 55 9.26 -12.01 -13.48
CA ASP A 55 9.97 -12.98 -12.64
C ASP A 55 11.44 -12.60 -12.42
N GLN A 56 12.04 -11.90 -13.38
CA GLN A 56 13.39 -11.35 -13.23
C GLN A 56 13.43 -10.25 -12.15
N ASP A 57 12.41 -9.36 -12.10
CA ASP A 57 12.33 -8.33 -11.07
C ASP A 57 12.08 -8.94 -9.69
N LYS A 58 11.20 -9.93 -9.60
CA LYS A 58 10.97 -10.69 -8.35
C LYS A 58 12.26 -11.29 -7.84
N GLN A 59 13.03 -11.94 -8.72
CA GLN A 59 14.30 -12.54 -8.32
C GLN A 59 15.32 -11.48 -7.85
N LYS A 60 15.43 -10.35 -8.56
CA LYS A 60 16.30 -9.24 -8.14
C LYS A 60 15.91 -8.69 -6.77
N LEU A 61 14.61 -8.49 -6.50
CA LEU A 61 14.12 -8.05 -5.20
C LEU A 61 14.51 -9.03 -4.08
N ILE A 62 14.38 -10.34 -4.35
CA ILE A 62 14.80 -11.38 -3.40
C ILE A 62 16.32 -11.33 -3.17
N ASP A 63 17.11 -11.21 -4.22
CA ASP A 63 18.57 -11.18 -4.15
C ASP A 63 19.10 -9.94 -3.39
N ILE A 64 18.44 -8.78 -3.58
CA ILE A 64 18.80 -7.51 -2.93
C ILE A 64 18.49 -7.54 -1.44
N TYR A 65 17.25 -7.86 -1.07
CA TYR A 65 16.80 -7.77 0.31
C TYR A 65 17.03 -9.04 1.13
N GLN A 66 17.25 -10.18 0.49
CA GLN A 66 17.39 -11.50 1.13
C GLN A 66 16.32 -11.72 2.21
N PRO A 67 15.05 -11.57 1.88
CA PRO A 67 13.97 -11.53 2.87
C PRO A 67 13.85 -12.87 3.60
N LYS A 68 13.50 -12.82 4.88
CA LYS A 68 13.18 -14.02 5.67
C LYS A 68 11.93 -14.72 5.19
N LYS A 69 10.93 -13.94 4.87
CA LYS A 69 9.69 -14.42 4.25
C LYS A 69 9.19 -13.36 3.27
N TYR A 70 8.59 -13.81 2.21
CA TYR A 70 8.04 -12.93 1.19
C TYR A 70 6.85 -13.56 0.47
N GLU A 71 6.04 -12.71 -0.12
CA GLU A 71 4.91 -13.10 -0.96
C GLU A 71 4.79 -12.13 -2.13
N PHE A 72 4.58 -12.66 -3.34
CA PHE A 72 4.10 -11.91 -4.49
C PHE A 72 2.70 -12.39 -4.82
N THR A 73 1.77 -11.46 -4.90
CA THR A 73 0.37 -11.81 -5.16
C THR A 73 -0.09 -11.13 -6.44
N ASN A 74 -0.81 -11.89 -7.24
CA ASN A 74 -1.49 -11.33 -8.40
C ASN A 74 -2.50 -10.28 -7.93
N TYR A 75 -2.35 -9.06 -8.47
CA TYR A 75 -3.26 -7.99 -8.15
C TYR A 75 -4.65 -8.29 -8.72
N GLN A 76 -5.57 -8.54 -7.83
CA GLN A 76 -6.99 -8.64 -8.16
C GLN A 76 -7.68 -7.33 -7.79
N PRO A 77 -8.50 -6.76 -8.67
CA PRO A 77 -9.32 -5.61 -8.29
C PRO A 77 -10.12 -5.92 -7.02
N LEU A 78 -10.04 -5.03 -6.05
CA LEU A 78 -10.78 -5.16 -4.79
C LEU A 78 -12.21 -4.62 -4.92
N THR A 79 -12.79 -4.71 -6.11
CA THR A 79 -14.07 -4.12 -6.49
C THR A 79 -15.21 -4.52 -5.54
N GLU A 80 -15.27 -5.79 -5.13
CA GLU A 80 -16.30 -6.25 -4.19
C GLU A 80 -16.14 -5.58 -2.81
N LYS A 81 -14.93 -5.56 -2.26
CA LYS A 81 -14.65 -4.88 -0.98
C LYS A 81 -14.84 -3.38 -1.07
N CYS A 82 -14.52 -2.78 -2.21
CA CYS A 82 -14.79 -1.37 -2.46
C CYS A 82 -16.30 -1.10 -2.46
N ASN A 83 -17.09 -1.94 -3.11
CA ASN A 83 -18.54 -1.82 -3.14
C ASN A 83 -19.16 -2.01 -1.75
N GLU A 84 -18.75 -3.02 -0.99
CA GLU A 84 -19.20 -3.23 0.39
C GLU A 84 -18.89 -2.02 1.28
N LEU A 85 -17.68 -1.48 1.20
CA LEU A 85 -17.29 -0.29 1.95
C LEU A 85 -18.09 0.94 1.48
N PHE A 86 -18.33 1.04 0.18
CA PHE A 86 -19.14 2.09 -0.41
C PHE A 86 -20.57 2.07 0.11
N GLU A 87 -21.22 0.90 0.13
CA GLU A 87 -22.55 0.71 0.68
C GLU A 87 -22.58 0.98 2.18
N PHE A 88 -21.59 0.53 2.92
CA PHE A 88 -21.47 0.78 4.35
C PHE A 88 -21.39 2.28 4.66
N VAL A 89 -20.54 3.02 3.98
CA VAL A 89 -20.38 4.47 4.23
C VAL A 89 -21.61 5.25 3.77
N ASN A 90 -22.23 4.89 2.67
CA ASN A 90 -23.49 5.51 2.23
C ASN A 90 -24.66 5.20 3.18
N GLY A 91 -24.61 4.07 3.88
CA GLY A 91 -25.58 3.70 4.92
C GLY A 91 -25.39 4.47 6.24
N LEU A 92 -24.24 5.09 6.46
CA LEU A 92 -23.99 5.91 7.66
C LEU A 92 -24.77 7.23 7.53
N LYS A 93 -25.91 7.30 8.23
CA LYS A 93 -26.71 8.54 8.32
C LYS A 93 -25.89 9.62 9.02
N GLY A 94 -25.50 10.65 8.26
CA GLY A 94 -24.82 11.82 8.79
C GLY A 94 -23.48 12.14 8.16
N GLY A 95 -22.99 11.30 7.28
CA GLY A 95 -21.71 11.51 6.59
C GLY A 95 -20.51 11.49 7.56
N LEU A 96 -19.36 11.22 7.04
CA LEU A 96 -18.11 11.43 7.79
C LEU A 96 -17.81 12.94 7.79
N ASN A 97 -17.82 13.56 8.93
CA ASN A 97 -17.42 14.95 9.06
C ASN A 97 -15.90 15.04 8.94
N TYR A 98 -15.43 15.45 7.77
CA TYR A 98 -14.02 15.77 7.57
C TYR A 98 -13.75 17.21 7.95
N PHE A 99 -12.60 17.40 8.59
CA PHE A 99 -12.09 18.73 8.92
C PHE A 99 -10.76 18.90 8.19
N TYR A 100 -10.59 20.02 7.54
CA TYR A 100 -9.27 20.45 7.08
C TYR A 100 -8.79 21.63 7.90
N LYS A 101 -7.47 21.81 8.00
CA LYS A 101 -6.86 22.88 8.77
C LYS A 101 -6.44 24.01 7.83
N GLU A 102 -7.09 25.14 7.98
CA GLU A 102 -6.74 26.37 7.28
C GLU A 102 -6.48 27.48 8.30
N ASP A 103 -5.36 28.16 8.21
CA ASP A 103 -4.94 29.23 9.14
C ASP A 103 -5.07 28.87 10.64
N GLY A 104 -4.76 27.62 10.97
CA GLY A 104 -4.86 27.12 12.34
C GLY A 104 -6.27 26.77 12.84
N LYS A 105 -7.29 27.03 12.03
CA LYS A 105 -8.69 26.68 12.36
C LYS A 105 -9.09 25.36 11.70
N MET A 106 -9.85 24.54 12.45
CA MET A 106 -10.49 23.34 11.91
C MET A 106 -11.77 23.75 11.19
N ILE A 107 -11.79 23.62 9.89
CA ILE A 107 -12.94 23.94 9.06
C ILE A 107 -13.65 22.64 8.69
N PRO A 108 -14.93 22.45 9.06
CA PRO A 108 -15.65 21.26 8.65
C PRO A 108 -15.82 21.26 7.13
N LEU A 109 -15.39 20.17 6.51
CA LEU A 109 -15.68 19.87 5.11
C LEU A 109 -17.16 19.48 4.99
N ASN A 110 -18.04 20.46 5.09
CA ASN A 110 -19.47 20.26 4.99
C ASN A 110 -19.86 20.28 3.50
N LEU A 111 -19.38 19.27 2.78
CA LEU A 111 -19.56 19.23 1.34
C LEU A 111 -20.94 18.71 0.93
N GLY A 112 -21.78 18.26 1.89
CA GLY A 112 -23.03 17.56 1.56
C GLY A 112 -22.82 16.32 0.69
N LYS A 113 -21.56 15.97 0.48
CA LYS A 113 -21.08 14.89 -0.36
C LYS A 113 -20.50 13.79 0.48
N SER A 114 -20.71 12.54 0.09
CA SER A 114 -20.02 11.42 0.70
C SER A 114 -18.52 11.51 0.38
N ILE A 115 -17.69 10.87 1.18
CA ILE A 115 -16.24 10.76 0.91
C ILE A 115 -15.96 10.22 -0.50
N PHE A 116 -16.87 9.43 -1.05
CA PHE A 116 -16.79 8.83 -2.37
C PHE A 116 -17.14 9.79 -3.51
N GLU A 117 -17.84 10.88 -3.22
CA GLU A 117 -18.01 11.97 -4.19
C GLU A 117 -16.76 12.85 -4.29
N ILE A 118 -15.85 12.69 -3.32
CA ILE A 118 -14.58 13.43 -3.27
C ILE A 118 -13.40 12.53 -3.71
N CYS A 119 -13.47 11.23 -3.39
CA CYS A 119 -12.48 10.25 -3.80
C CYS A 119 -13.02 9.49 -5.01
N GLU A 120 -12.31 9.53 -6.12
CA GLU A 120 -12.59 8.64 -7.23
C GLU A 120 -12.48 7.18 -6.77
N PRO A 121 -13.34 6.26 -7.25
CA PRO A 121 -13.30 4.84 -6.88
C PRO A 121 -11.91 4.21 -7.00
N GLU A 122 -11.12 4.68 -7.97
CA GLU A 122 -9.73 4.26 -8.19
C GLU A 122 -8.79 4.58 -7.01
N HIS A 123 -8.99 5.71 -6.36
CA HIS A 123 -8.21 6.07 -5.18
C HIS A 123 -8.55 5.17 -3.98
N LEU A 124 -9.82 4.84 -3.79
CA LEU A 124 -10.25 3.95 -2.73
C LEU A 124 -9.65 2.55 -2.91
N GLU A 125 -9.68 2.03 -4.12
CA GLU A 125 -9.09 0.75 -4.45
C GLU A 125 -7.58 0.72 -4.17
N TYR A 126 -6.88 1.81 -4.50
CA TYR A 126 -5.46 1.96 -4.18
C TYR A 126 -5.20 1.86 -2.67
N TYR A 127 -5.94 2.59 -1.85
CA TYR A 127 -5.78 2.54 -0.39
C TYR A 127 -6.10 1.16 0.18
N LEU A 128 -7.18 0.53 -0.26
CA LEU A 128 -7.52 -0.82 0.17
C LEU A 128 -6.43 -1.83 -0.23
N GLY A 129 -5.85 -1.69 -1.41
CA GLY A 129 -4.71 -2.49 -1.86
C GLY A 129 -3.50 -2.33 -0.94
N GLN A 130 -3.19 -1.10 -0.51
CA GLN A 130 -2.10 -0.83 0.43
C GLN A 130 -2.36 -1.48 1.80
N PHE A 131 -3.54 -1.31 2.37
CA PHE A 131 -3.90 -1.91 3.66
C PHE A 131 -3.90 -3.44 3.62
N THR A 132 -4.42 -4.03 2.56
CA THR A 132 -4.38 -5.49 2.36
C THR A 132 -2.93 -6.01 2.28
N SER A 133 -2.07 -5.29 1.59
CA SER A 133 -0.66 -5.65 1.47
C SER A 133 0.07 -5.52 2.80
N LEU A 134 -0.22 -4.47 3.58
CA LEU A 134 0.33 -4.28 4.94
C LEU A 134 -0.12 -5.41 5.87
N GLU A 135 -1.39 -5.80 5.85
CA GLU A 135 -1.90 -6.92 6.64
C GLU A 135 -1.17 -8.22 6.30
N ARG A 136 -0.99 -8.51 5.01
CA ARG A 136 -0.28 -9.70 4.55
C ARG A 136 1.16 -9.73 5.02
N VAL A 137 1.92 -8.66 4.83
CA VAL A 137 3.31 -8.61 5.29
C VAL A 137 3.42 -8.71 6.81
N ALA A 138 2.50 -8.12 7.56
CA ALA A 138 2.46 -8.25 9.01
C ALA A 138 2.23 -9.71 9.46
N ASN A 139 1.45 -10.49 8.72
CA ASN A 139 1.24 -11.91 8.98
C ASN A 139 2.48 -12.77 8.66
N LEU A 140 3.38 -12.32 7.78
CA LEU A 140 4.64 -13.02 7.50
C LEU A 140 5.62 -12.96 8.69
N VAL A 141 5.52 -11.93 9.52
CA VAL A 141 6.40 -11.74 10.69
C VAL A 141 6.03 -12.64 11.85
N ARG A 142 4.77 -13.04 11.95
CA ARG A 142 4.25 -13.96 12.97
C ARG A 142 4.65 -15.40 12.66
#